data_d38d3db2be23d6bfc52cf6243f933771
#
_entry.id   d38d3db2be23d6bfc52cf6243f933771
#
_cell.length_a   1.000
_cell.length_b   1.000
_cell.length_c   1.000
_cell.angle_alpha   90.00
_cell.angle_beta   90.00
_cell.angle_gamma   90.00
#
_symmetry.space_group_name_H-M   'P 1'
#
loop_
_entity.id
_entity.type
_entity.pdbx_description
1 polymer ?
#
loop_
_entity_poly.entity_id
_entity_poly.type
_entity_poly.pdbx_seq_one_letter_code
_entity_poly.pdbx_strand_id
1 'polypeptide(L)'
;MDRCDYCGRILHINRSDKYFLCSKKCKQKFKNKSDILNTNKFVLNLVSKEWILVNDIVSSNTNKFEIVSSISRLIYFEKKLIKKEKGEINLKTNISIKKR
;
A
#
# COMPACT_ATOMS: atom_id res chain seq x y z
N MET A 1 -13.15 -7.04 9.11
CA MET A 1 -13.54 -5.95 8.22
C MET A 1 -12.83 -6.04 6.91
N ASP A 2 -13.55 -5.76 5.86
CA ASP A 2 -12.97 -5.82 4.53
C ASP A 2 -12.27 -4.53 4.17
N ARG A 3 -11.29 -4.62 3.29
CA ARG A 3 -10.57 -3.46 2.82
C ARG A 3 -10.66 -3.37 1.32
N CYS A 4 -10.58 -2.13 0.81
CA CYS A 4 -10.57 -1.91 -0.64
C CYS A 4 -9.35 -2.58 -1.26
N ASP A 5 -9.58 -3.38 -2.29
CA ASP A 5 -8.50 -4.14 -2.91
C ASP A 5 -7.47 -3.28 -3.63
N TYR A 6 -7.79 -2.02 -3.89
CA TYR A 6 -6.82 -1.14 -4.52
C TYR A 6 -6.11 -0.23 -3.51
N CYS A 7 -6.86 0.53 -2.71
CA CYS A 7 -6.23 1.52 -1.83
C CYS A 7 -6.10 1.09 -0.36
N GLY A 8 -6.63 -0.07 -0.01
CA GLY A 8 -6.48 -0.58 1.36
C GLY A 8 -7.38 0.07 2.40
N ARG A 9 -8.29 0.95 1.97
CA ARG A 9 -9.18 1.62 2.91
C ARG A 9 -10.16 0.63 3.52
N ILE A 10 -10.45 0.78 4.79
CA ILE A 10 -11.42 -0.10 5.45
C ILE A 10 -12.81 0.19 4.91
N LEU A 11 -13.52 -0.87 4.56
CA LEU A 11 -14.87 -0.76 4.05
C LEU A 11 -15.86 -1.15 5.16
N HIS A 12 -16.94 -0.39 5.25
CA HIS A 12 -17.94 -0.66 6.27
C HIS A 12 -19.20 -1.31 5.69
N ILE A 13 -19.12 -1.71 4.44
CA ILE A 13 -20.27 -2.31 3.76
C ILE A 13 -20.00 -3.76 3.44
N ASN A 14 -20.98 -4.61 3.68
CA ASN A 14 -20.87 -5.99 3.25
C ASN A 14 -21.26 -6.06 1.80
N ARG A 15 -20.40 -6.60 0.98
CA ARG A 15 -20.65 -6.74 -0.43
C ARG A 15 -20.48 -8.18 -0.85
N SER A 16 -21.28 -8.59 -1.78
CA SER A 16 -21.17 -9.91 -2.31
C SER A 16 -20.30 -9.97 -3.56
N ASP A 17 -19.76 -8.83 -3.96
CA ASP A 17 -18.92 -8.78 -5.15
C ASP A 17 -17.61 -9.52 -4.92
N LYS A 18 -17.05 -10.01 -6.00
CA LYS A 18 -15.79 -10.71 -5.94
C LYS A 18 -14.65 -9.83 -5.41
N TYR A 19 -14.68 -8.55 -5.72
CA TYR A 19 -13.68 -7.62 -5.27
C TYR A 19 -14.32 -6.52 -4.46
N PHE A 20 -13.61 -6.07 -3.44
CA PHE A 20 -14.10 -4.96 -2.62
C PHE A 20 -13.34 -3.71 -3.03
N LEU A 21 -14.05 -2.76 -3.61
CA LEU A 21 -13.46 -1.51 -4.08
C LEU A 21 -14.31 -0.34 -3.58
N CYS A 22 -13.64 0.68 -3.07
CA CYS A 22 -14.35 1.75 -2.37
C CYS A 22 -14.94 2.83 -3.28
N SER A 23 -14.50 2.94 -4.51
CA SER A 23 -14.97 3.99 -5.40
C SER A 23 -14.75 3.64 -6.86
N LYS A 24 -15.31 4.45 -7.75
CA LYS A 24 -15.10 4.26 -9.18
C LYS A 24 -13.64 4.44 -9.55
N LYS A 25 -12.97 5.38 -8.90
CA LYS A 25 -11.56 5.62 -9.17
C LYS A 25 -10.73 4.37 -8.88
N CYS A 26 -11.01 3.71 -7.76
CA CYS A 26 -10.34 2.48 -7.42
C CYS A 26 -10.68 1.37 -8.41
N LYS A 27 -11.92 1.30 -8.86
CA LYS A 27 -12.31 0.29 -9.83
C LYS A 27 -11.55 0.45 -11.14
N GLN A 28 -11.43 1.69 -11.62
CA GLN A 28 -10.73 1.94 -12.86
C GLN A 28 -9.25 1.60 -12.76
N LYS A 29 -8.63 1.98 -11.65
CA LYS A 29 -7.20 1.71 -11.47
C LYS A 29 -6.92 0.25 -11.19
N PHE A 30 -7.86 -0.43 -10.57
CA PHE A 30 -7.68 -1.85 -10.25
C PHE A 30 -7.63 -2.70 -11.52
N LYS A 31 -8.19 -2.22 -12.62
CA LYS A 31 -8.16 -2.96 -13.87
C LYS A 31 -6.77 -3.04 -14.48
N ASN A 32 -5.91 -2.06 -14.17
CA ASN A 32 -4.58 -2.04 -14.76
C ASN A 32 -3.57 -2.70 -13.82
N LYS A 33 -3.45 -4.01 -13.94
CA LYS A 33 -2.58 -4.78 -13.06
C LYS A 33 -1.11 -4.46 -13.26
N SER A 34 -0.72 -4.11 -14.47
CA SER A 34 0.68 -3.73 -14.75
C SER A 34 1.08 -2.50 -13.95
N ASP A 35 0.21 -1.49 -13.94
CA ASP A 35 0.50 -0.27 -13.19
C ASP A 35 0.58 -0.55 -11.70
N ILE A 36 -0.30 -1.43 -11.20
CA ILE A 36 -0.29 -1.80 -9.80
C ILE A 36 1.05 -2.45 -9.43
N LEU A 37 1.50 -3.39 -10.24
CA LEU A 37 2.76 -4.08 -9.97
C LEU A 37 3.95 -3.12 -10.07
N ASN A 38 3.94 -2.26 -11.07
CA ASN A 38 5.02 -1.30 -11.26
C ASN A 38 5.11 -0.32 -10.11
N THR A 39 3.97 0.16 -9.63
CA THR A 39 3.94 1.09 -8.51
C THR A 39 4.42 0.39 -7.24
N ASN A 40 4.00 -0.85 -7.03
CA ASN A 40 4.45 -1.61 -5.87
C ASN A 40 5.95 -1.79 -5.87
N LYS A 41 6.54 -2.11 -7.03
CA LYS A 41 7.99 -2.26 -7.13
C LYS A 41 8.70 -0.94 -6.87
N PHE A 42 8.15 0.16 -7.38
CA PHE A 42 8.73 1.47 -7.17
C PHE A 42 8.78 1.81 -5.68
N VAL A 43 7.69 1.58 -4.98
CA VAL A 43 7.62 1.85 -3.54
C VAL A 43 8.60 0.98 -2.77
N LEU A 44 8.66 -0.31 -3.10
CA LEU A 44 9.58 -1.22 -2.42
C LEU A 44 11.03 -0.81 -2.64
N ASN A 45 11.36 -0.27 -3.81
CA ASN A 45 12.71 0.19 -4.07
C ASN A 45 13.04 1.46 -3.31
N LEU A 46 12.06 2.30 -3.03
CA LEU A 46 12.30 3.51 -2.25
C LEU A 46 12.54 3.19 -0.78
N VAL A 47 11.87 2.17 -0.27
CA VAL A 47 12.01 1.78 1.12
C VAL A 47 13.17 0.82 1.22
N SER A 48 14.31 1.30 1.67
CA SER A 48 15.49 0.44 1.77
C SER A 48 15.59 -0.15 3.17
N LYS A 49 16.67 0.04 3.85
CA LYS A 49 16.87 -0.54 5.17
C LYS A 49 16.47 0.38 6.30
N GLU A 50 16.12 1.60 6.01
CA GLU A 50 15.81 2.58 7.04
C GLU A 50 14.33 2.92 7.05
N TRP A 51 13.87 3.44 8.17
CA TRP A 51 12.50 3.89 8.27
C TRP A 51 12.33 5.18 7.48
N ILE A 52 11.28 5.24 6.68
CA ILE A 52 11.00 6.38 5.83
C ILE A 52 9.58 6.85 6.11
N LEU A 53 9.38 8.17 6.23
CA LEU A 53 8.06 8.71 6.43
C LEU A 53 7.25 8.60 5.14
N VAL A 54 6.03 8.14 5.27
CA VAL A 54 5.11 8.04 4.14
C VAL A 54 4.94 9.41 3.49
N ASN A 55 4.82 10.47 4.31
CA ASN A 55 4.67 11.82 3.77
C ASN A 55 5.83 12.23 2.88
N ASP A 56 7.05 11.82 3.23
CA ASP A 56 8.21 12.17 2.41
C ASP A 56 8.14 11.52 1.04
N ILE A 57 7.68 10.29 0.99
CA ILE A 57 7.53 9.59 -0.29
C ILE A 57 6.43 10.24 -1.10
N VAL A 58 5.29 10.50 -0.47
CA VAL A 58 4.13 11.05 -1.18
C VAL A 58 4.40 12.45 -1.69
N SER A 59 5.03 13.30 -0.87
CA SER A 59 5.25 14.69 -1.26
C SER A 59 6.28 14.84 -2.37
N SER A 60 7.18 13.89 -2.53
CA SER A 60 8.19 13.98 -3.58
C SER A 60 7.74 13.38 -4.90
N ASN A 61 6.50 12.90 -4.98
CA ASN A 61 5.99 12.29 -6.19
C ASN A 61 4.69 12.94 -6.64
N THR A 62 4.41 12.90 -7.94
CA THR A 62 3.19 13.49 -8.47
C THR A 62 2.01 12.53 -8.39
N ASN A 63 2.27 11.22 -8.35
CA ASN A 63 1.22 10.21 -8.33
C ASN A 63 0.84 9.86 -6.89
N LYS A 64 0.37 10.86 -6.15
CA LYS A 64 0.15 10.67 -4.71
C LYS A 64 -0.86 9.57 -4.38
N PHE A 65 -1.97 9.55 -5.11
CA PHE A 65 -3.01 8.55 -4.83
C PHE A 65 -2.48 7.14 -5.08
N GLU A 66 -1.78 6.95 -6.18
CA GLU A 66 -1.23 5.64 -6.53
C GLU A 66 -0.16 5.19 -5.53
N ILE A 67 0.67 6.12 -5.08
CA ILE A 67 1.72 5.79 -4.11
C ILE A 67 1.11 5.39 -2.77
N VAL A 68 0.16 6.18 -2.27
CA VAL A 68 -0.49 5.88 -1.00
C VAL A 68 -1.22 4.54 -1.09
N SER A 69 -1.90 4.29 -2.20
CA SER A 69 -2.62 3.04 -2.40
C SER A 69 -1.66 1.85 -2.42
N SER A 70 -0.53 2.01 -3.07
CA SER A 70 0.49 0.95 -3.12
C SER A 70 1.03 0.64 -1.73
N ILE A 71 1.34 1.68 -0.95
CA ILE A 71 1.83 1.48 0.42
C ILE A 71 0.80 0.71 1.24
N SER A 72 -0.47 1.06 1.13
CA SER A 72 -1.53 0.36 1.87
C SER A 72 -1.61 -1.10 1.45
N ARG A 73 -1.56 -1.39 0.15
CA ARG A 73 -1.61 -2.77 -0.31
C ARG A 73 -0.42 -3.57 0.19
N LEU A 74 0.75 -2.96 0.19
CA LEU A 74 1.96 -3.65 0.65
C LEU A 74 1.95 -3.91 2.16
N ILE A 75 1.24 -3.08 2.91
CA ILE A 75 1.11 -3.30 4.34
C ILE A 75 0.03 -4.35 4.65
N TYR A 76 -1.16 -4.19 4.05
CA TYR A 76 -2.31 -4.98 4.47
C TYR A 76 -2.57 -6.24 3.67
N PHE A 77 -2.19 -6.26 2.40
CA PHE A 77 -2.44 -7.44 1.56
C PHE A 77 -1.17 -8.23 1.27
N GLU A 78 -0.12 -7.56 0.81
CA GLU A 78 1.13 -8.25 0.47
C GLU A 78 1.98 -8.51 1.70
N LYS A 79 1.78 -7.72 2.73
CA LYS A 79 2.50 -7.84 3.99
C LYS A 79 4.00 -7.77 3.84
N LYS A 80 4.45 -6.93 2.94
CA LYS A 80 5.88 -6.70 2.72
C LYS A 80 6.40 -5.46 3.42
N LEU A 81 5.52 -4.60 3.91
CA LEU A 81 5.90 -3.40 4.64
C LEU A 81 5.25 -3.38 6.01
N ILE A 82 5.92 -2.72 6.94
CA ILE A 82 5.40 -2.49 8.29
C ILE A 82 5.33 -0.99 8.51
N LYS A 83 4.30 -0.54 9.21
CA LYS A 83 4.10 0.88 9.46
C LYS A 83 4.09 1.15 10.95
N LYS A 84 4.77 2.21 11.38
CA LYS A 84 4.73 2.69 12.74
C LYS A 84 3.62 3.73 12.91
N GLU A 85 3.26 4.02 14.13
CA GLU A 85 2.22 5.00 14.43
C GLU A 85 2.52 6.38 13.87
N LYS A 86 3.77 6.74 13.78
CA LYS A 86 4.13 8.06 13.30
C LYS A 86 4.13 8.16 11.77
N GLY A 87 3.74 7.14 11.08
CA GLY A 87 3.70 7.18 9.62
C GLY A 87 4.97 6.78 8.92
N GLU A 88 5.88 6.16 9.63
CA GLU A 88 7.09 5.63 9.02
C GLU A 88 6.88 4.19 8.59
N ILE A 89 7.49 3.80 7.48
CA ILE A 89 7.39 2.44 6.97
C ILE A 89 8.78 1.84 6.74
N ASN A 90 8.84 0.53 6.75
CA ASN A 90 10.07 -0.20 6.49
C ASN A 90 9.71 -1.57 5.92
N LEU A 91 10.68 -2.24 5.33
CA LEU A 91 10.45 -3.60 4.82
C LEU A 91 10.27 -4.55 5.99
N LYS A 92 9.30 -5.42 5.86
CA LYS A 92 9.02 -6.38 6.93
C LYS A 92 10.20 -7.29 7.18
N THR A 93 10.94 -7.64 6.14
CA THR A 93 12.09 -8.52 6.29
C THR A 93 13.18 -7.92 7.15
N ASN A 94 13.32 -6.59 7.14
CA ASN A 94 14.32 -5.94 7.98
C ASN A 94 14.00 -6.09 9.47
N ILE A 95 12.71 -6.15 9.79
CA ILE A 95 12.27 -6.26 11.16
C ILE A 95 12.30 -7.68 11.65
N SER A 96 11.86 -8.62 10.82
CA SER A 96 11.75 -9.99 11.27
C SER A 96 13.10 -10.61 11.58
N ILE A 97 14.17 -10.13 10.98
CA ILE A 97 15.46 -10.68 11.27
C ILE A 97 15.86 -10.47 12.71
N LYS A 98 15.37 -9.43 13.32
CA LYS A 98 15.75 -9.16 14.66
C LYS A 98 15.10 -10.01 15.67
N LYS A 99 14.14 -10.78 15.31
CA LYS A 99 13.47 -11.56 16.18
C LYS A 99 14.22 -12.69 16.55
N ARG A 100 14.95 -12.98 16.60
CA ARG A 100 15.54 -14.10 17.01
C ARG A 100 16.35 -14.03 17.86
#